data_3ed7c65c910ad4392982f0462a137257
#
_entry.id   3ed7c65c910ad4392982f0462a137257
#
_cell.length_a   1.000
_cell.length_b   1.000
_cell.length_c   1.000
_cell.angle_alpha   90.00
_cell.angle_beta   90.00
_cell.angle_gamma   90.00
#
_symmetry.space_group_name_H-M   'P 1'
#
loop_
_entity.id
_entity.type
_entity.pdbx_description
1 polymer ?
#
loop_
_entity_poly.entity_id
_entity_poly.type
_entity_poly.pdbx_seq_one_letter_code
_entity_poly.pdbx_strand_id
1 'polypeptide(L)'
;MNLSSALIKQVLELEDFDTWARVRRHYLSTEYHQLYDAIDKHVTKYHKLPKLSELKLSVRDSATLDKVYALDAIDTDAEPFLLLDYLKNEFAQKETLYQIDKWIDKSVAFETAEEVIRGLQAIAYDVENKVEIQPDSESMQKISLFDSEDELARRITLGLNAEFDATYNFLATDYILMGGKRGSGKSITCNNIARSVVNSGKSARYYSIEMPSRQVLQRDVAIATTIPFSKIRDKNLSVTEWEKIAKFWADRYENGQEHFEVYKTHHSFDRFHAAVSKELLKQPKLEIIYDPHLTIAKMRSDLNKAIALGEDIGVIVVDYLNQIETPGKVSGGMYDWITQIEVSKGLKQLAQDYNIPVFSPYQTDANGEARFAKGILDAADAAMVLTAHDEAIEFKVTKMRNADDEVTFVSEMDWSSLQIGPGNGKLPEPEEQDPKKGKKHFKGGNKVNPDIYDDDKEDPPW
;
A
#
# COMPACT_ATOMS: atom_id res chain seq x y z
N MET A 1 -16.91 -13.44 36.43
CA MET A 1 -18.11 -13.06 35.63
C MET A 1 -17.95 -13.69 34.25
N ASN A 2 -18.97 -14.34 33.70
CA ASN A 2 -18.91 -14.91 32.35
C ASN A 2 -19.27 -13.82 31.32
N LEU A 3 -18.40 -13.57 30.33
CA LEU A 3 -18.62 -12.53 29.35
C LEU A 3 -19.92 -12.74 28.54
N SER A 4 -20.29 -14.00 28.26
CA SER A 4 -21.53 -14.31 27.54
C SER A 4 -22.77 -13.88 28.32
N SER A 5 -22.79 -14.13 29.63
CA SER A 5 -23.92 -13.73 30.47
C SER A 5 -23.98 -12.21 30.65
N ALA A 6 -22.83 -11.55 30.79
CA ALA A 6 -22.77 -10.10 30.89
C ALA A 6 -23.27 -9.42 29.58
N LEU A 7 -22.85 -9.90 28.43
CA LEU A 7 -23.33 -9.39 27.13
C LEU A 7 -24.83 -9.56 26.98
N ILE A 8 -25.38 -10.78 27.23
CA ILE A 8 -26.81 -11.03 27.11
C ILE A 8 -27.59 -10.12 28.04
N LYS A 9 -27.15 -9.97 29.28
CA LYS A 9 -27.78 -9.09 30.28
C LYS A 9 -27.85 -7.65 29.78
N GLN A 10 -26.74 -7.08 29.40
CA GLN A 10 -26.64 -5.68 28.96
C GLN A 10 -27.44 -5.39 27.69
N VAL A 11 -27.34 -6.28 26.69
CA VAL A 11 -28.13 -6.15 25.45
C VAL A 11 -29.65 -6.16 25.73
N LEU A 12 -30.11 -7.00 26.64
CA LEU A 12 -31.53 -7.07 26.99
C LEU A 12 -31.99 -5.88 27.83
N GLU A 13 -31.18 -5.38 28.75
CA GLU A 13 -31.51 -4.23 29.61
C GLU A 13 -31.52 -2.92 28.86
N LEU A 14 -30.54 -2.72 28.00
CA LEU A 14 -30.43 -1.51 27.18
C LEU A 14 -31.26 -1.55 25.90
N GLU A 15 -31.94 -2.69 25.65
CA GLU A 15 -32.67 -2.95 24.41
C GLU A 15 -31.80 -2.71 23.16
N ASP A 16 -30.48 -3.02 23.26
CA ASP A 16 -29.48 -2.77 22.20
C ASP A 16 -29.60 -3.80 21.07
N PHE A 17 -30.52 -3.52 20.16
CA PHE A 17 -30.77 -4.36 18.99
C PHE A 17 -29.59 -4.38 18.01
N ASP A 18 -28.86 -3.28 17.90
CA ASP A 18 -27.73 -3.16 16.96
C ASP A 18 -26.58 -4.10 17.38
N THR A 19 -26.26 -4.13 18.66
CA THR A 19 -25.27 -5.09 19.16
C THR A 19 -25.79 -6.52 19.04
N TRP A 20 -27.07 -6.80 19.37
CA TRP A 20 -27.65 -8.15 19.24
C TRP A 20 -27.59 -8.69 17.82
N ALA A 21 -27.87 -7.86 16.81
CA ALA A 21 -27.81 -8.24 15.41
C ALA A 21 -26.42 -8.74 14.97
N ARG A 22 -25.38 -8.36 15.70
CA ARG A 22 -23.98 -8.75 15.47
C ARG A 22 -23.53 -9.93 16.32
N VAL A 23 -24.32 -10.34 17.34
CA VAL A 23 -24.01 -11.52 18.15
C VAL A 23 -24.22 -12.77 17.30
N ARG A 24 -23.27 -13.69 17.35
CA ARG A 24 -23.42 -15.01 16.76
C ARG A 24 -23.36 -16.06 17.86
N ARG A 25 -24.13 -17.13 17.66
CA ARG A 25 -24.24 -18.23 18.64
C ARG A 25 -22.87 -18.78 19.04
N HIS A 26 -21.93 -18.87 18.12
CA HIS A 26 -20.59 -19.42 18.36
C HIS A 26 -19.65 -18.50 19.14
N TYR A 27 -19.94 -17.20 19.27
CA TYR A 27 -19.17 -16.32 20.15
C TYR A 27 -19.48 -16.58 21.63
N LEU A 28 -20.68 -17.07 21.92
CA LEU A 28 -21.10 -17.33 23.28
C LEU A 28 -20.61 -18.69 23.78
N SER A 29 -20.39 -18.79 25.09
CA SER A 29 -20.11 -20.08 25.73
C SER A 29 -21.23 -21.07 25.47
N THR A 30 -20.89 -22.33 25.21
CA THR A 30 -21.86 -23.39 24.81
C THR A 30 -23.06 -23.51 25.75
N GLU A 31 -22.88 -23.23 27.02
CA GLU A 31 -23.93 -23.22 28.02
C GLU A 31 -25.02 -22.15 27.79
N TYR A 32 -24.75 -21.07 27.04
CA TYR A 32 -25.69 -20.00 26.66
C TYR A 32 -26.33 -20.19 25.31
N HIS A 33 -25.97 -21.22 24.55
CA HIS A 33 -26.48 -21.44 23.19
C HIS A 33 -27.99 -21.59 23.12
N GLN A 34 -28.61 -22.31 24.09
CA GLN A 34 -30.05 -22.46 24.12
C GLN A 34 -30.77 -21.16 24.49
N LEU A 35 -30.17 -20.33 25.35
CA LEU A 35 -30.69 -19.01 25.65
C LEU A 35 -30.59 -18.07 24.44
N TYR A 36 -29.48 -18.11 23.72
CA TYR A 36 -29.35 -17.39 22.45
C TYR A 36 -30.45 -17.79 21.46
N ASP A 37 -30.66 -19.09 21.25
CA ASP A 37 -31.69 -19.61 20.35
C ASP A 37 -33.09 -19.14 20.75
N ALA A 38 -33.38 -19.03 22.05
CA ALA A 38 -34.66 -18.54 22.57
C ALA A 38 -34.86 -17.03 22.29
N ILE A 39 -33.79 -16.22 22.48
CA ILE A 39 -33.82 -14.78 22.21
C ILE A 39 -33.95 -14.56 20.71
N ASP A 40 -33.15 -15.24 19.89
CA ASP A 40 -33.14 -15.11 18.43
C ASP A 40 -34.50 -15.47 17.82
N LYS A 41 -35.13 -16.53 18.33
CA LYS A 41 -36.50 -16.90 17.95
C LYS A 41 -37.53 -15.81 18.29
N HIS A 42 -37.37 -15.15 19.44
CA HIS A 42 -38.22 -14.03 19.83
C HIS A 42 -38.01 -12.84 18.89
N VAL A 43 -36.76 -12.48 18.62
CA VAL A 43 -36.38 -11.40 17.69
C VAL A 43 -36.93 -11.65 16.28
N THR A 44 -36.73 -12.85 15.77
CA THR A 44 -37.28 -13.23 14.43
C THR A 44 -38.78 -13.08 14.36
N LYS A 45 -39.49 -13.39 15.45
CA LYS A 45 -40.98 -13.36 15.46
C LYS A 45 -41.54 -11.97 15.71
N TYR A 46 -40.92 -11.18 16.56
CA TYR A 46 -41.50 -9.93 17.07
C TYR A 46 -40.71 -8.69 16.67
N HIS A 47 -39.58 -8.85 15.99
CA HIS A 47 -38.67 -7.78 15.53
C HIS A 47 -38.22 -6.83 16.66
N LYS A 48 -38.13 -7.36 17.89
CA LYS A 48 -37.65 -6.66 19.09
C LYS A 48 -36.97 -7.63 20.04
N LEU A 49 -36.10 -7.11 20.89
CA LEU A 49 -35.50 -7.88 21.98
C LEU A 49 -36.55 -8.22 23.05
N PRO A 50 -36.52 -9.45 23.63
CA PRO A 50 -37.40 -9.80 24.71
C PRO A 50 -36.94 -9.15 26.02
N LYS A 51 -37.89 -8.77 26.88
CA LYS A 51 -37.60 -8.45 28.27
C LYS A 51 -37.29 -9.70 29.06
N LEU A 52 -36.52 -9.60 30.13
CA LEU A 52 -36.24 -10.75 31.01
C LEU A 52 -37.53 -11.42 31.52
N SER A 53 -38.59 -10.64 31.81
CA SER A 53 -39.91 -11.17 32.19
C SER A 53 -40.57 -11.99 31.10
N GLU A 54 -40.41 -11.58 29.82
CA GLU A 54 -40.95 -12.32 28.66
C GLU A 54 -40.21 -13.65 28.46
N LEU A 55 -38.87 -13.64 28.63
CA LEU A 55 -38.06 -14.86 28.58
C LEU A 55 -38.42 -15.85 29.69
N LYS A 56 -38.64 -15.39 30.93
CA LYS A 56 -39.10 -16.23 32.06
C LYS A 56 -40.42 -16.92 31.75
N LEU A 57 -41.30 -16.31 30.94
CA LEU A 57 -42.58 -16.89 30.56
C LEU A 57 -42.49 -17.82 29.32
N SER A 58 -41.54 -17.54 28.40
CA SER A 58 -41.45 -18.25 27.11
C SER A 58 -40.51 -19.46 27.15
N VAL A 59 -39.47 -19.43 27.99
CA VAL A 59 -38.50 -20.54 28.13
C VAL A 59 -39.11 -21.63 29.00
N ARG A 60 -39.13 -22.86 28.48
CA ARG A 60 -39.74 -24.03 29.21
C ARG A 60 -38.67 -25.01 29.70
N ASP A 61 -37.47 -24.95 29.12
CA ASP A 61 -36.37 -25.79 29.58
C ASP A 61 -35.83 -25.28 30.91
N SER A 62 -35.75 -26.16 31.92
CA SER A 62 -35.35 -25.79 33.28
C SER A 62 -33.93 -25.23 33.32
N ALA A 63 -32.98 -25.85 32.62
CA ALA A 63 -31.58 -25.42 32.65
C ALA A 63 -31.37 -24.04 32.01
N THR A 64 -32.13 -23.75 30.94
CA THR A 64 -32.13 -22.42 30.26
C THR A 64 -32.84 -21.39 31.15
N LEU A 65 -33.94 -21.78 31.82
CA LEU A 65 -34.67 -20.89 32.72
C LEU A 65 -33.83 -20.48 33.96
N ASP A 66 -33.05 -21.40 34.49
CA ASP A 66 -32.10 -21.10 35.58
C ASP A 66 -31.08 -20.03 35.15
N LYS A 67 -30.64 -20.07 33.91
CA LYS A 67 -29.76 -19.05 33.37
C LYS A 67 -30.45 -17.69 33.18
N VAL A 68 -31.72 -17.68 32.77
CA VAL A 68 -32.50 -16.42 32.71
C VAL A 68 -32.64 -15.81 34.13
N TYR A 69 -32.85 -16.63 35.16
CA TYR A 69 -32.85 -16.12 36.53
C TYR A 69 -31.49 -15.65 37.00
N ALA A 70 -30.41 -16.34 36.61
CA ALA A 70 -29.05 -15.95 36.95
C ALA A 70 -28.63 -14.60 36.30
N LEU A 71 -29.21 -14.20 35.16
CA LEU A 71 -28.98 -12.88 34.58
C LEU A 71 -29.41 -11.74 35.51
N ASP A 72 -30.47 -11.92 36.34
CA ASP A 72 -30.91 -10.88 37.27
C ASP A 72 -29.84 -10.54 38.33
N ALA A 73 -28.98 -11.50 38.68
CA ALA A 73 -27.96 -11.35 39.69
C ALA A 73 -26.62 -10.79 39.15
N ILE A 74 -26.54 -10.54 37.82
CA ILE A 74 -25.33 -9.99 37.21
C ILE A 74 -25.37 -8.48 37.37
N ASP A 75 -24.38 -7.95 38.07
CA ASP A 75 -24.11 -6.51 38.17
C ASP A 75 -22.96 -6.15 37.25
N THR A 76 -23.24 -5.41 36.16
CA THR A 76 -22.25 -4.93 35.20
C THR A 76 -22.79 -3.69 34.54
N ASP A 77 -21.90 -2.72 34.30
CA ASP A 77 -22.13 -1.46 33.60
C ASP A 77 -21.33 -1.39 32.27
N ALA A 78 -20.73 -2.53 31.89
CA ALA A 78 -19.93 -2.60 30.66
C ALA A 78 -20.80 -2.44 29.42
N GLU A 79 -20.31 -1.65 28.46
CA GLU A 79 -21.02 -1.43 27.18
C GLU A 79 -21.18 -2.73 26.39
N PRO A 80 -22.36 -3.03 25.84
CA PRO A 80 -22.63 -4.26 25.09
C PRO A 80 -21.65 -4.49 23.94
N PHE A 81 -21.33 -3.44 23.20
CA PHE A 81 -20.39 -3.51 22.06
C PHE A 81 -19.00 -3.96 22.51
N LEU A 82 -18.50 -3.44 23.62
CA LEU A 82 -17.17 -3.82 24.17
C LEU A 82 -17.16 -5.28 24.61
N LEU A 83 -18.24 -5.74 25.24
CA LEU A 83 -18.38 -7.15 25.65
C LEU A 83 -18.41 -8.08 24.42
N LEU A 84 -19.09 -7.68 23.36
CA LEU A 84 -19.11 -8.42 22.11
C LEU A 84 -17.73 -8.50 21.46
N ASP A 85 -16.97 -7.41 21.49
CA ASP A 85 -15.61 -7.37 20.93
C ASP A 85 -14.68 -8.33 21.69
N TYR A 86 -14.74 -8.35 23.03
CA TYR A 86 -13.99 -9.32 23.82
C TYR A 86 -14.37 -10.77 23.48
N LEU A 87 -15.65 -11.08 23.29
CA LEU A 87 -16.10 -12.42 22.93
C LEU A 87 -15.66 -12.83 21.52
N LYS A 88 -15.66 -11.89 20.56
CA LYS A 88 -15.12 -12.12 19.22
C LYS A 88 -13.63 -12.43 19.27
N ASN A 89 -12.86 -11.65 20.04
CA ASN A 89 -11.43 -11.87 20.21
C ASN A 89 -11.13 -13.22 20.86
N GLU A 90 -11.87 -13.57 21.91
CA GLU A 90 -11.74 -14.87 22.56
C GLU A 90 -12.08 -16.05 21.63
N PHE A 91 -13.14 -15.90 20.83
CA PHE A 91 -13.54 -16.89 19.82
C PHE A 91 -12.45 -17.02 18.74
N ALA A 92 -11.94 -15.90 18.19
CA ALA A 92 -10.90 -15.93 17.18
C ALA A 92 -9.64 -16.66 17.65
N GLN A 93 -9.20 -16.38 18.89
CA GLN A 93 -8.05 -17.07 19.48
C GLN A 93 -8.29 -18.57 19.63
N LYS A 94 -9.42 -18.97 20.20
CA LYS A 94 -9.78 -20.39 20.40
C LYS A 94 -9.92 -21.14 19.08
N GLU A 95 -10.59 -20.55 18.11
CA GLU A 95 -10.82 -21.17 16.80
C GLU A 95 -9.50 -21.31 16.04
N THR A 96 -8.64 -20.29 16.07
CA THR A 96 -7.30 -20.36 15.44
C THR A 96 -6.48 -21.49 16.04
N LEU A 97 -6.39 -21.57 17.37
CA LEU A 97 -5.65 -22.65 18.04
C LEU A 97 -6.22 -24.03 17.71
N TYR A 98 -7.55 -24.16 17.73
CA TYR A 98 -8.22 -25.42 17.38
C TYR A 98 -7.92 -25.86 15.95
N GLN A 99 -7.95 -24.94 14.99
CA GLN A 99 -7.68 -25.27 13.60
C GLN A 99 -6.20 -25.59 13.35
N ILE A 100 -5.29 -24.88 13.98
CA ILE A 100 -3.85 -25.19 13.93
C ILE A 100 -3.59 -26.59 14.50
N ASP A 101 -4.13 -26.89 15.66
CA ASP A 101 -3.96 -28.21 16.33
C ASP A 101 -4.48 -29.33 15.42
N LYS A 102 -5.69 -29.18 14.90
CA LYS A 102 -6.28 -30.14 13.96
C LYS A 102 -5.50 -30.29 12.66
N TRP A 103 -4.84 -29.24 12.20
CA TRP A 103 -4.03 -29.27 11.00
C TRP A 103 -2.68 -29.93 11.24
N ILE A 104 -2.01 -29.64 12.38
CA ILE A 104 -0.77 -30.27 12.79
C ILE A 104 -0.94 -31.78 12.91
N ASP A 105 -2.02 -32.25 13.49
CA ASP A 105 -2.29 -33.68 13.66
C ASP A 105 -2.47 -34.43 12.33
N LYS A 106 -2.82 -33.72 11.24
CA LYS A 106 -3.17 -34.36 9.96
C LYS A 106 -2.03 -34.45 8.95
N SER A 107 -1.16 -33.45 8.83
CA SER A 107 -0.36 -33.34 7.62
C SER A 107 1.02 -32.68 7.74
N VAL A 108 1.27 -31.84 8.73
CA VAL A 108 2.47 -30.96 8.76
C VAL A 108 3.82 -31.68 8.66
N ALA A 109 3.91 -32.93 9.12
CA ALA A 109 5.17 -33.66 9.12
C ALA A 109 5.70 -34.05 7.71
N PHE A 110 4.85 -33.94 6.68
CA PHE A 110 5.16 -34.35 5.30
C PHE A 110 4.98 -33.21 4.28
N GLU A 111 4.65 -32.01 4.70
CA GLU A 111 4.38 -30.88 3.82
C GLU A 111 5.66 -30.07 3.54
N THR A 112 5.73 -29.51 2.35
CA THR A 112 6.76 -28.54 2.00
C THR A 112 6.50 -27.21 2.72
N ALA A 113 7.53 -26.36 2.87
CA ALA A 113 7.38 -25.04 3.47
C ALA A 113 6.27 -24.18 2.81
N GLU A 114 6.07 -24.36 1.50
CA GLU A 114 5.04 -23.66 0.74
C GLU A 114 3.64 -24.17 1.10
N GLU A 115 3.46 -25.47 1.25
CA GLU A 115 2.19 -26.08 1.69
C GLU A 115 1.84 -25.66 3.12
N VAL A 116 2.83 -25.61 4.00
CA VAL A 116 2.67 -25.12 5.38
C VAL A 116 2.16 -23.66 5.40
N ILE A 117 2.76 -22.78 4.58
CA ILE A 117 2.33 -21.38 4.49
C ILE A 117 0.89 -21.29 3.95
N ARG A 118 0.55 -22.06 2.92
CA ARG A 118 -0.82 -22.11 2.38
C ARG A 118 -1.84 -22.62 3.41
N GLY A 119 -1.46 -23.63 4.19
CA GLY A 119 -2.31 -24.15 5.27
C GLY A 119 -2.62 -23.08 6.32
N LEU A 120 -1.61 -22.34 6.77
CA LEU A 120 -1.80 -21.22 7.71
C LEU A 120 -2.65 -20.09 7.14
N GLN A 121 -2.46 -19.74 5.86
CA GLN A 121 -3.29 -18.73 5.20
C GLN A 121 -4.76 -19.18 5.08
N ALA A 122 -5.01 -20.45 4.79
CA ALA A 122 -6.37 -20.99 4.74
C ALA A 122 -7.05 -20.97 6.11
N ILE A 123 -6.31 -21.27 7.19
CA ILE A 123 -6.81 -21.17 8.56
C ILE A 123 -7.14 -19.71 8.90
N ALA A 124 -6.24 -18.78 8.59
CA ALA A 124 -6.47 -17.36 8.84
C ALA A 124 -7.74 -16.86 8.14
N TYR A 125 -7.91 -17.21 6.86
CA TYR A 125 -9.09 -16.85 6.07
C TYR A 125 -10.39 -17.47 6.63
N ASP A 126 -10.36 -18.73 7.07
CA ASP A 126 -11.56 -19.38 7.64
C ASP A 126 -11.95 -18.76 8.99
N VAL A 127 -10.98 -18.40 9.82
CA VAL A 127 -11.23 -17.70 11.09
C VAL A 127 -11.78 -16.30 10.84
N GLU A 128 -11.20 -15.54 9.90
CA GLU A 128 -11.66 -14.20 9.52
C GLU A 128 -13.13 -14.23 9.08
N ASN A 129 -13.50 -15.19 8.23
CA ASN A 129 -14.88 -15.37 7.80
C ASN A 129 -15.85 -15.73 8.95
N LYS A 130 -15.39 -16.53 9.93
CA LYS A 130 -16.20 -16.91 11.09
C LYS A 130 -16.38 -15.79 12.11
N VAL A 131 -15.39 -14.91 12.22
CA VAL A 131 -15.45 -13.74 13.10
C VAL A 131 -16.34 -12.64 12.53
N GLU A 132 -16.69 -12.71 11.24
CA GLU A 132 -17.53 -11.71 10.57
C GLU A 132 -17.08 -10.28 10.88
N ILE A 133 -15.86 -9.94 10.46
CA ILE A 133 -15.38 -8.56 10.55
C ILE A 133 -16.34 -7.69 9.75
N GLN A 134 -17.06 -6.81 10.43
CA GLN A 134 -18.03 -5.93 9.79
C GLN A 134 -17.28 -4.86 9.03
N PRO A 135 -17.70 -4.55 7.79
CA PRO A 135 -17.16 -3.39 7.10
C PRO A 135 -17.52 -2.11 7.85
N ASP A 136 -16.63 -1.14 7.79
CA ASP A 136 -16.91 0.20 8.29
C ASP A 136 -18.16 0.75 7.60
N SER A 137 -19.10 1.22 8.41
CA SER A 137 -20.31 1.87 7.89
C SER A 137 -20.51 3.20 8.60
N GLU A 138 -20.58 4.27 7.81
CA GLU A 138 -20.95 5.57 8.32
C GLU A 138 -22.42 5.87 8.03
N SER A 139 -23.12 6.35 9.05
CA SER A 139 -24.51 6.79 8.92
C SER A 139 -24.56 8.31 8.73
N MET A 140 -25.44 8.80 7.85
CA MET A 140 -25.70 10.24 7.74
C MET A 140 -26.17 10.90 9.05
N GLN A 141 -26.53 10.11 10.06
CA GLN A 141 -26.85 10.60 11.41
C GLN A 141 -25.61 10.90 12.25
N LYS A 142 -24.43 10.34 11.86
CA LYS A 142 -23.13 10.65 12.46
C LYS A 142 -22.33 11.47 11.45
N ILE A 143 -22.70 12.73 11.28
CA ILE A 143 -21.96 13.62 10.38
C ILE A 143 -20.66 14.01 11.07
N SER A 144 -19.59 13.25 10.80
CA SER A 144 -18.22 13.56 11.21
C SER A 144 -17.44 14.34 10.13
N LEU A 145 -18.14 14.97 9.17
CA LEU A 145 -17.52 15.71 8.06
C LEU A 145 -16.52 16.80 8.51
N PHE A 146 -16.59 17.21 9.76
CA PHE A 146 -15.77 18.29 10.33
C PHE A 146 -14.77 17.81 11.38
N ASP A 147 -14.75 16.51 11.71
CA ASP A 147 -13.86 15.95 12.73
C ASP A 147 -12.47 15.58 12.19
N SER A 148 -12.23 15.76 10.90
CA SER A 148 -11.08 15.21 10.21
C SER A 148 -9.96 16.21 9.90
N GLU A 149 -9.43 16.91 10.91
CA GLU A 149 -8.10 17.51 10.78
C GLU A 149 -7.06 16.42 10.41
N ASP A 150 -7.25 15.19 10.87
CA ASP A 150 -6.42 14.02 10.55
C ASP A 150 -6.46 13.60 9.08
N GLU A 151 -7.59 13.70 8.38
CA GLU A 151 -7.66 13.36 6.95
C GLU A 151 -6.90 14.34 6.08
N LEU A 152 -7.00 15.64 6.36
CA LEU A 152 -6.26 16.67 5.64
C LEU A 152 -4.75 16.53 5.85
N ALA A 153 -4.33 16.17 7.07
CA ALA A 153 -2.92 15.95 7.42
C ALA A 153 -2.31 14.72 6.72
N ARG A 154 -3.14 13.78 6.27
CA ARG A 154 -2.68 12.55 5.58
C ARG A 154 -2.64 12.67 4.06
N ARG A 155 -3.15 13.76 3.48
CA ARG A 155 -3.05 14.00 2.05
C ARG A 155 -1.61 14.28 1.65
N ILE A 156 -1.22 13.81 0.47
CA ILE A 156 0.10 14.10 -0.08
C ILE A 156 -0.02 14.78 -1.44
N THR A 157 0.98 15.59 -1.73
CA THR A 157 1.24 16.17 -3.05
C THR A 157 2.37 15.40 -3.73
N LEU A 158 2.49 15.50 -5.05
CA LEU A 158 3.56 14.85 -5.79
C LEU A 158 4.93 15.50 -5.56
N GLY A 159 4.95 16.81 -5.33
CA GLY A 159 6.18 17.60 -5.26
C GLY A 159 6.88 17.77 -6.62
N LEU A 160 6.18 17.48 -7.70
CA LEU A 160 6.72 17.51 -9.05
C LEU A 160 6.37 18.80 -9.80
N ASN A 161 5.24 19.43 -9.44
CA ASN A 161 4.76 20.66 -10.05
C ASN A 161 3.94 21.45 -9.04
N ALA A 162 4.38 22.65 -8.70
CA ALA A 162 3.76 23.44 -7.64
C ALA A 162 2.32 23.89 -7.98
N GLU A 163 2.03 24.13 -9.25
CA GLU A 163 0.69 24.55 -9.70
C GLU A 163 -0.30 23.39 -9.65
N PHE A 164 0.13 22.20 -10.08
CA PHE A 164 -0.65 20.99 -9.96
C PHE A 164 -0.90 20.65 -8.48
N ASP A 165 0.13 20.67 -7.65
CA ASP A 165 0.06 20.33 -6.22
C ASP A 165 -0.80 21.33 -5.41
N ALA A 166 -0.93 22.56 -5.87
CA ALA A 166 -1.82 23.55 -5.26
C ALA A 166 -3.31 23.23 -5.47
N THR A 167 -3.63 22.49 -6.53
CA THR A 167 -5.01 22.16 -6.92
C THR A 167 -5.35 20.70 -6.57
N TYR A 168 -4.41 19.79 -6.75
CA TYR A 168 -4.62 18.35 -6.64
C TYR A 168 -3.75 17.73 -5.54
N ASN A 169 -4.37 16.85 -4.79
CA ASN A 169 -3.68 16.04 -3.78
C ASN A 169 -4.27 14.63 -3.77
N PHE A 170 -3.54 13.69 -3.18
CA PHE A 170 -3.93 12.29 -3.09
C PHE A 170 -4.29 11.93 -1.66
N LEU A 171 -5.33 11.11 -1.51
CA LEU A 171 -5.73 10.58 -0.22
C LEU A 171 -4.77 9.50 0.25
N ALA A 172 -4.71 9.28 1.55
CA ALA A 172 -3.88 8.25 2.14
C ALA A 172 -4.24 6.83 1.65
N THR A 173 -5.47 6.61 1.21
CA THR A 173 -5.94 5.32 0.69
C THR A 173 -5.79 5.16 -0.83
N ASP A 174 -5.22 6.16 -1.52
CA ASP A 174 -5.16 6.13 -2.98
C ASP A 174 -4.05 5.22 -3.50
N TYR A 175 -4.37 4.53 -4.58
CA TYR A 175 -3.44 3.77 -5.38
C TYR A 175 -3.27 4.47 -6.74
N ILE A 176 -2.04 4.89 -7.03
CA ILE A 176 -1.72 5.75 -8.17
C ILE A 176 -0.80 4.99 -9.14
N LEU A 177 -1.21 4.90 -10.39
CA LEU A 177 -0.44 4.29 -11.46
C LEU A 177 0.24 5.32 -12.36
N MET A 178 1.52 5.08 -12.66
CA MET A 178 2.35 5.97 -13.46
C MET A 178 2.81 5.26 -14.74
N GLY A 179 2.07 5.49 -15.83
CA GLY A 179 2.32 4.89 -17.14
C GLY A 179 3.37 5.62 -17.94
N GLY A 180 4.01 4.92 -18.87
CA GLY A 180 4.90 5.54 -19.84
C GLY A 180 5.76 4.53 -20.57
N LYS A 181 6.29 4.94 -21.73
CA LYS A 181 7.21 4.13 -22.52
C LYS A 181 8.50 3.84 -21.75
N ARG A 182 9.27 2.87 -22.23
CA ARG A 182 10.61 2.63 -21.69
C ARG A 182 11.46 3.90 -21.83
N GLY A 183 12.14 4.30 -20.76
CA GLY A 183 12.95 5.52 -20.76
C GLY A 183 12.20 6.84 -20.51
N SER A 184 10.87 6.81 -20.27
CA SER A 184 10.09 8.04 -19.99
C SER A 184 10.30 8.66 -18.60
N GLY A 185 11.19 8.11 -17.78
CA GLY A 185 11.48 8.67 -16.45
C GLY A 185 10.61 8.15 -15.29
N LYS A 186 9.81 7.10 -15.49
CA LYS A 186 8.89 6.57 -14.44
C LYS A 186 9.55 6.33 -13.09
N SER A 187 10.62 5.53 -13.04
CA SER A 187 11.34 5.25 -11.79
C SER A 187 12.00 6.49 -11.20
N ILE A 188 12.40 7.45 -12.06
CA ILE A 188 12.94 8.74 -11.62
C ILE A 188 11.82 9.55 -10.96
N THR A 189 10.65 9.59 -11.56
CA THR A 189 9.47 10.26 -11.02
C THR A 189 9.08 9.68 -9.65
N CYS A 190 9.03 8.35 -9.53
CA CYS A 190 8.78 7.68 -8.25
C CYS A 190 9.79 8.06 -7.16
N ASN A 191 11.07 8.19 -7.54
CA ASN A 191 12.12 8.60 -6.60
C ASN A 191 11.96 10.07 -6.16
N ASN A 192 11.59 10.97 -7.10
CA ASN A 192 11.29 12.36 -6.76
C ASN A 192 10.07 12.49 -5.83
N ILE A 193 9.00 11.72 -6.05
CA ILE A 193 7.83 11.69 -5.16
C ILE A 193 8.25 11.22 -3.76
N ALA A 194 8.99 10.11 -3.65
CA ALA A 194 9.46 9.60 -2.38
C ALA A 194 10.33 10.64 -1.64
N ARG A 195 11.21 11.35 -2.37
CA ARG A 195 12.03 12.43 -1.83
C ARG A 195 11.19 13.63 -1.37
N SER A 196 10.18 14.03 -2.15
CA SER A 196 9.26 15.11 -1.79
C SER A 196 8.53 14.81 -0.48
N VAL A 197 8.03 13.59 -0.31
CA VAL A 197 7.36 13.17 0.92
C VAL A 197 8.32 13.18 2.12
N VAL A 198 9.57 12.75 1.94
CA VAL A 198 10.58 12.85 3.02
C VAL A 198 10.86 14.31 3.39
N ASN A 199 10.94 15.19 2.40
CA ASN A 199 11.13 16.62 2.64
C ASN A 199 9.94 17.30 3.32
N SER A 200 8.72 16.75 3.15
CA SER A 200 7.51 17.21 3.84
C SER A 200 7.38 16.73 5.29
N GLY A 201 8.31 15.90 5.77
CA GLY A 201 8.36 15.46 7.16
C GLY A 201 7.80 14.06 7.41
N LYS A 202 7.49 13.26 6.37
CA LYS A 202 7.02 11.88 6.50
C LYS A 202 8.03 10.91 5.87
N SER A 203 8.12 9.69 6.40
CA SER A 203 8.98 8.65 5.83
C SER A 203 8.42 8.08 4.53
N ALA A 204 9.29 7.58 3.66
CA ALA A 204 8.93 6.92 2.42
C ALA A 204 9.49 5.49 2.37
N ARG A 205 8.67 4.54 1.90
CA ARG A 205 9.07 3.17 1.61
C ARG A 205 9.14 2.96 0.10
N TYR A 206 10.33 2.63 -0.39
CA TYR A 206 10.60 2.39 -1.80
C TYR A 206 10.98 0.93 -2.02
N TYR A 207 10.04 0.15 -2.55
CA TYR A 207 10.28 -1.25 -2.92
C TYR A 207 10.75 -1.31 -4.36
N SER A 208 11.99 -1.72 -4.56
CA SER A 208 12.61 -1.90 -5.87
C SER A 208 12.74 -3.38 -6.19
N ILE A 209 12.29 -3.79 -7.37
CA ILE A 209 12.39 -5.17 -7.84
C ILE A 209 13.51 -5.29 -8.89
N GLU A 210 13.59 -4.33 -9.80
CA GLU A 210 14.54 -4.36 -10.91
C GLU A 210 15.93 -3.80 -10.53
N MET A 211 15.94 -2.72 -9.74
CA MET A 211 17.17 -2.01 -9.44
C MET A 211 17.67 -2.29 -8.02
N PRO A 212 18.92 -2.70 -7.84
CA PRO A 212 19.52 -2.80 -6.52
C PRO A 212 19.40 -1.49 -5.71
N SER A 213 19.18 -1.60 -4.40
CA SER A 213 18.95 -0.47 -3.50
C SER A 213 20.03 0.61 -3.63
N ARG A 214 21.27 0.22 -3.87
CA ARG A 214 22.39 1.15 -4.10
C ARG A 214 22.17 2.07 -5.30
N GLN A 215 21.60 1.57 -6.40
CA GLN A 215 21.34 2.38 -7.60
C GLN A 215 20.21 3.38 -7.36
N VAL A 216 19.15 2.95 -6.67
CA VAL A 216 18.05 3.84 -6.27
C VAL A 216 18.56 4.92 -5.34
N LEU A 217 19.40 4.56 -4.36
CA LEU A 217 20.03 5.50 -3.44
C LEU A 217 20.93 6.51 -4.14
N GLN A 218 21.72 6.09 -5.14
CA GLN A 218 22.55 7.00 -5.93
C GLN A 218 21.70 8.03 -6.70
N ARG A 219 20.54 7.62 -7.21
CA ARG A 219 19.57 8.54 -7.83
C ARG A 219 19.01 9.53 -6.81
N ASP A 220 18.62 9.04 -5.64
CA ASP A 220 18.13 9.86 -4.55
C ASP A 220 19.15 10.92 -4.11
N VAL A 221 20.42 10.53 -3.99
CA VAL A 221 21.51 11.46 -3.70
C VAL A 221 21.68 12.50 -4.82
N ALA A 222 21.58 12.10 -6.09
CA ALA A 222 21.65 13.03 -7.21
C ALA A 222 20.53 14.07 -7.16
N ILE A 223 19.29 13.61 -6.96
CA ILE A 223 18.09 14.46 -6.81
C ILE A 223 18.28 15.44 -5.64
N ALA A 224 18.67 14.95 -4.48
CA ALA A 224 18.74 15.77 -3.27
C ALA A 224 19.91 16.77 -3.26
N THR A 225 21.01 16.44 -3.93
CA THR A 225 22.22 17.28 -3.95
C THR A 225 22.38 18.10 -5.22
N THR A 226 21.54 17.85 -6.24
CA THR A 226 21.65 18.44 -7.60
C THR A 226 23.01 18.17 -8.26
N ILE A 227 23.68 17.08 -7.87
CA ILE A 227 24.92 16.63 -8.50
C ILE A 227 24.59 15.71 -9.66
N PRO A 228 25.26 15.87 -10.83
CA PRO A 228 25.01 14.97 -11.96
C PRO A 228 25.16 13.50 -11.57
N PHE A 229 24.10 12.69 -11.89
CA PHE A 229 24.06 11.27 -11.53
C PHE A 229 25.27 10.48 -12.05
N SER A 230 25.75 10.81 -13.27
CA SER A 230 26.94 10.19 -13.85
C SER A 230 28.19 10.38 -12.98
N LYS A 231 28.37 11.55 -12.38
CA LYS A 231 29.50 11.81 -11.48
C LYS A 231 29.40 10.99 -10.21
N ILE A 232 28.20 10.84 -9.63
CA ILE A 232 27.98 10.01 -8.44
C ILE A 232 28.23 8.54 -8.75
N ARG A 233 27.68 8.05 -9.87
CA ARG A 233 27.86 6.67 -10.33
C ARG A 233 29.34 6.33 -10.54
N ASP A 234 30.04 7.20 -11.25
CA ASP A 234 31.44 6.99 -11.66
C ASP A 234 32.44 7.44 -10.59
N LYS A 235 31.93 7.98 -9.43
CA LYS A 235 32.73 8.53 -8.31
C LYS A 235 33.69 9.63 -8.76
N ASN A 236 33.37 10.34 -9.82
CA ASN A 236 34.17 11.45 -10.36
C ASN A 236 33.65 12.79 -9.82
N LEU A 237 33.88 13.03 -8.55
CA LEU A 237 33.36 14.16 -7.79
C LEU A 237 34.49 15.12 -7.38
N SER A 238 34.23 16.43 -7.45
CA SER A 238 35.08 17.47 -6.86
C SER A 238 34.98 17.46 -5.33
N VAL A 239 35.90 18.14 -4.68
CA VAL A 239 35.88 18.27 -3.21
C VAL A 239 34.58 18.87 -2.71
N THR A 240 34.07 19.89 -3.38
CA THR A 240 32.79 20.54 -3.01
C THR A 240 31.57 19.64 -3.22
N GLU A 241 31.60 18.79 -4.23
CA GLU A 241 30.53 17.81 -4.46
C GLU A 241 30.56 16.69 -3.40
N TRP A 242 31.75 16.25 -3.01
CA TRP A 242 31.90 15.33 -1.89
C TRP A 242 31.40 15.91 -0.57
N GLU A 243 31.68 17.20 -0.30
CA GLU A 243 31.18 17.91 0.87
C GLU A 243 29.62 17.98 0.87
N LYS A 244 29.00 18.27 -0.28
CA LYS A 244 27.53 18.23 -0.41
C LYS A 244 26.97 16.87 -0.07
N ILE A 245 27.58 15.78 -0.55
CA ILE A 245 27.16 14.41 -0.24
C ILE A 245 27.35 14.11 1.25
N ALA A 246 28.50 14.51 1.83
CA ALA A 246 28.75 14.31 3.25
C ALA A 246 27.74 15.07 4.12
N LYS A 247 27.40 16.31 3.75
CA LYS A 247 26.36 17.10 4.42
C LYS A 247 25.00 16.43 4.34
N PHE A 248 24.61 15.99 3.13
CA PHE A 248 23.35 15.27 2.91
C PHE A 248 23.25 14.00 3.76
N TRP A 249 24.34 13.25 3.94
CA TRP A 249 24.38 12.08 4.82
C TRP A 249 24.34 12.47 6.29
N ALA A 250 25.11 13.47 6.70
CA ALA A 250 25.17 13.95 8.07
C ALA A 250 23.79 14.40 8.58
N ASP A 251 23.05 15.14 7.77
CA ASP A 251 21.72 15.67 8.13
C ASP A 251 20.67 14.58 8.44
N ARG A 252 20.98 13.32 8.18
CA ARG A 252 20.14 12.16 8.52
C ARG A 252 20.30 11.65 9.95
N TYR A 253 21.23 12.20 10.70
CA TYR A 253 21.50 11.83 12.09
C TYR A 253 21.21 12.99 13.03
N GLU A 254 20.89 12.69 14.29
CA GLU A 254 20.58 13.71 15.28
C GLU A 254 21.77 14.66 15.49
N ASN A 255 23.00 14.12 15.55
CA ASN A 255 24.24 14.90 15.70
C ASN A 255 24.86 15.26 14.34
N GLY A 256 24.04 15.50 13.32
CA GLY A 256 24.47 15.67 11.93
C GLY A 256 25.56 16.72 11.73
N GLN A 257 25.53 17.84 12.47
CA GLN A 257 26.55 18.86 12.36
C GLN A 257 27.93 18.37 12.87
N GLU A 258 27.96 17.63 13.97
CA GLU A 258 29.22 17.06 14.50
C GLU A 258 29.83 16.06 13.52
N HIS A 259 28.99 15.21 12.92
CA HIS A 259 29.43 14.24 11.90
C HIS A 259 29.96 14.93 10.65
N PHE A 260 29.35 16.03 10.25
CA PHE A 260 29.82 16.81 9.12
C PHE A 260 31.17 17.44 9.39
N GLU A 261 31.43 17.96 10.62
CA GLU A 261 32.72 18.46 11.03
C GLU A 261 33.80 17.35 11.04
N VAL A 262 33.44 16.11 11.42
CA VAL A 262 34.37 14.96 11.30
C VAL A 262 34.76 14.75 9.83
N TYR A 263 33.78 14.81 8.89
CA TYR A 263 34.11 14.73 7.48
C TYR A 263 34.99 15.89 7.01
N LYS A 264 34.64 17.12 7.32
CA LYS A 264 35.41 18.31 6.92
C LYS A 264 36.85 18.28 7.41
N THR A 265 37.08 17.77 8.64
CA THR A 265 38.40 17.68 9.23
C THR A 265 39.28 16.63 8.54
N HIS A 266 38.67 15.54 8.11
CA HIS A 266 39.43 14.37 7.64
C HIS A 266 39.25 14.06 6.16
N HIS A 267 38.29 14.64 5.50
CA HIS A 267 37.86 14.34 4.12
C HIS A 267 37.72 12.83 3.84
N SER A 268 37.25 12.07 4.85
CA SER A 268 37.18 10.62 4.82
C SER A 268 35.78 10.10 5.18
N PHE A 269 35.15 9.41 4.25
CA PHE A 269 33.91 8.71 4.52
C PHE A 269 34.05 7.54 5.47
N ASP A 270 35.20 6.88 5.53
CA ASP A 270 35.45 5.80 6.49
C ASP A 270 35.38 6.31 7.94
N ARG A 271 35.99 7.46 8.20
CA ARG A 271 35.91 8.11 9.51
C ARG A 271 34.52 8.64 9.83
N PHE A 272 33.84 9.19 8.83
CA PHE A 272 32.45 9.59 8.95
C PHE A 272 31.55 8.38 9.31
N HIS A 273 31.68 7.27 8.57
CA HIS A 273 30.91 6.04 8.85
C HIS A 273 31.25 5.47 10.23
N ALA A 274 32.51 5.51 10.67
CA ALA A 274 32.88 5.09 12.01
C ALA A 274 32.18 5.94 13.09
N ALA A 275 32.06 7.25 12.86
CA ALA A 275 31.39 8.16 13.80
C ALA A 275 29.88 7.87 13.91
N VAL A 276 29.20 7.61 12.78
CA VAL A 276 27.75 7.38 12.76
C VAL A 276 27.34 5.92 12.99
N SER A 277 28.29 4.97 13.05
CA SER A 277 28.02 3.53 13.04
C SER A 277 27.12 3.02 14.18
N LYS A 278 26.97 3.78 15.25
CA LYS A 278 26.17 3.45 16.42
C LYS A 278 24.87 4.26 16.51
N GLU A 279 24.66 5.18 15.59
CA GLU A 279 23.49 6.05 15.60
C GLU A 279 22.41 5.53 14.66
N LEU A 280 21.16 5.73 15.06
CA LEU A 280 20.02 5.48 14.20
C LEU A 280 19.77 6.70 13.31
N LEU A 281 19.28 6.44 12.10
CA LEU A 281 18.80 7.50 11.23
C LEU A 281 17.58 8.17 11.89
N LYS A 282 17.57 9.50 11.89
CA LYS A 282 16.41 10.25 12.35
C LYS A 282 15.25 10.12 11.37
N GLN A 283 14.06 10.29 11.88
CA GLN A 283 12.84 10.40 11.07
C GLN A 283 12.67 11.86 10.59
N PRO A 284 12.11 12.10 9.41
CA PRO A 284 11.68 11.10 8.41
C PRO A 284 12.86 10.52 7.59
N LYS A 285 12.66 9.35 7.02
CA LYS A 285 13.68 8.66 6.20
C LYS A 285 13.09 8.07 4.91
N LEU A 286 13.93 7.97 3.89
CA LEU A 286 13.67 7.12 2.73
C LEU A 286 14.30 5.74 2.98
N GLU A 287 13.46 4.72 3.11
CA GLU A 287 13.92 3.32 3.20
C GLU A 287 13.76 2.66 1.84
N ILE A 288 14.86 2.13 1.30
CA ILE A 288 14.88 1.47 -0.01
C ILE A 288 15.08 -0.03 0.20
N ILE A 289 14.08 -0.81 -0.15
CA ILE A 289 14.05 -2.26 -0.02
C ILE A 289 14.20 -2.86 -1.42
N TYR A 290 15.29 -3.60 -1.67
CA TYR A 290 15.48 -4.35 -2.90
C TYR A 290 15.17 -5.82 -2.66
N ASP A 291 14.19 -6.34 -3.37
CA ASP A 291 13.86 -7.76 -3.39
C ASP A 291 13.38 -8.16 -4.79
N PRO A 292 14.17 -8.92 -5.57
CA PRO A 292 13.77 -9.41 -6.88
C PRO A 292 12.60 -10.41 -6.84
N HIS A 293 12.29 -10.97 -5.66
CA HIS A 293 11.19 -11.88 -5.39
C HIS A 293 10.15 -11.24 -4.45
N LEU A 294 9.85 -9.96 -4.65
CA LEU A 294 8.93 -9.20 -3.84
C LEU A 294 7.50 -9.73 -3.98
N THR A 295 6.82 -9.87 -2.86
CA THR A 295 5.40 -10.22 -2.78
C THR A 295 4.63 -9.20 -1.93
N ILE A 296 3.31 -9.13 -2.09
CA ILE A 296 2.45 -8.30 -1.23
C ILE A 296 2.62 -8.67 0.25
N ALA A 297 2.76 -9.97 0.56
CA ALA A 297 2.96 -10.45 1.93
C ALA A 297 4.28 -9.93 2.56
N LYS A 298 5.36 -9.88 1.79
CA LYS A 298 6.65 -9.32 2.26
C LYS A 298 6.54 -7.81 2.53
N MET A 299 5.85 -7.07 1.66
CA MET A 299 5.57 -5.65 1.90
C MET A 299 4.77 -5.43 3.18
N ARG A 300 3.71 -6.22 3.41
CA ARG A 300 2.93 -6.18 4.66
C ARG A 300 3.78 -6.43 5.89
N SER A 301 4.65 -7.44 5.84
CA SER A 301 5.56 -7.77 6.95
C SER A 301 6.52 -6.61 7.28
N ASP A 302 7.09 -5.97 6.25
CA ASP A 302 7.98 -4.82 6.44
C ASP A 302 7.24 -3.59 6.99
N LEU A 303 6.06 -3.28 6.44
CA LEU A 303 5.22 -2.16 6.90
C LEU A 303 4.78 -2.35 8.36
N ASN A 304 4.33 -3.56 8.72
CA ASN A 304 3.95 -3.86 10.10
C ASN A 304 5.12 -3.63 11.07
N LYS A 305 6.33 -4.04 10.68
CA LYS A 305 7.54 -3.82 11.48
C LYS A 305 7.85 -2.32 11.61
N ALA A 306 7.77 -1.58 10.52
CA ALA A 306 8.08 -0.15 10.50
C ALA A 306 7.10 0.65 11.37
N ILE A 307 5.81 0.38 11.23
CA ILE A 307 4.75 1.02 12.02
C ILE A 307 4.87 0.67 13.51
N ALA A 308 5.19 -0.60 13.82
CA ALA A 308 5.44 -1.02 15.21
C ALA A 308 6.65 -0.32 15.84
N LEU A 309 7.60 0.14 15.03
CA LEU A 309 8.75 0.96 15.45
C LEU A 309 8.43 2.47 15.50
N GLY A 310 7.19 2.87 15.25
CA GLY A 310 6.73 4.26 15.32
C GLY A 310 7.09 5.10 14.08
N GLU A 311 7.34 4.48 12.92
CA GLU A 311 7.62 5.23 11.70
C GLU A 311 6.32 5.83 11.13
N ASP A 312 6.30 7.14 10.90
CA ASP A 312 5.23 7.84 10.17
C ASP A 312 5.52 7.77 8.66
N ILE A 313 4.92 6.78 8.00
CA ILE A 313 5.12 6.52 6.58
C ILE A 313 4.07 7.31 5.79
N GLY A 314 4.52 8.25 4.94
CA GLY A 314 3.66 9.07 4.10
C GLY A 314 3.45 8.53 2.68
N VAL A 315 4.30 7.61 2.21
CA VAL A 315 4.15 7.04 0.86
C VAL A 315 4.81 5.67 0.74
N ILE A 316 4.19 4.82 -0.06
CA ILE A 316 4.74 3.55 -0.52
C ILE A 316 4.97 3.66 -2.04
N VAL A 317 6.19 3.38 -2.50
CA VAL A 317 6.53 3.25 -3.92
C VAL A 317 6.87 1.79 -4.21
N VAL A 318 6.31 1.26 -5.29
CA VAL A 318 6.57 -0.12 -5.74
C VAL A 318 7.03 -0.11 -7.19
N ASP A 319 8.32 -0.21 -7.44
CA ASP A 319 8.94 -0.08 -8.75
C ASP A 319 9.42 -1.45 -9.27
N TYR A 320 8.62 -2.12 -10.10
CA TYR A 320 7.30 -1.82 -10.63
C TYR A 320 6.36 -3.03 -10.52
N LEU A 321 5.07 -2.76 -10.62
CA LEU A 321 3.96 -3.70 -10.35
C LEU A 321 4.06 -5.03 -11.13
N ASN A 322 4.53 -5.00 -12.39
CA ASN A 322 4.53 -6.17 -13.27
C ASN A 322 5.52 -7.29 -12.86
N GLN A 323 6.40 -7.03 -11.90
CA GLN A 323 7.39 -8.00 -11.43
C GLN A 323 7.09 -8.54 -10.02
N ILE A 324 5.97 -8.13 -9.42
CA ILE A 324 5.57 -8.67 -8.12
C ILE A 324 5.18 -10.13 -8.27
N GLU A 325 5.79 -10.99 -7.47
CA GLU A 325 5.49 -12.42 -7.46
C GLU A 325 4.18 -12.72 -6.70
N THR A 326 3.37 -13.62 -7.27
CA THR A 326 2.17 -14.16 -6.63
C THR A 326 2.44 -15.61 -6.25
N PRO A 327 2.67 -15.95 -4.96
CA PRO A 327 2.95 -17.30 -4.53
C PRO A 327 1.85 -18.28 -4.91
N GLY A 328 2.23 -19.47 -5.35
CA GLY A 328 1.30 -20.57 -5.58
C GLY A 328 0.59 -20.59 -6.92
N LYS A 329 0.81 -19.65 -7.80
CA LYS A 329 0.41 -19.76 -9.19
C LYS A 329 1.62 -20.20 -10.02
N VAL A 330 1.48 -21.33 -10.73
CA VAL A 330 2.40 -21.66 -11.84
C VAL A 330 2.13 -20.60 -12.89
N SER A 331 2.95 -19.57 -12.91
CA SER A 331 2.73 -18.43 -13.75
C SER A 331 2.87 -18.83 -15.22
N GLY A 332 1.92 -18.44 -16.04
CA GLY A 332 2.05 -18.40 -17.50
C GLY A 332 3.11 -17.41 -17.97
N GLY A 333 4.03 -17.02 -17.07
CA GLY A 333 5.08 -16.04 -17.30
C GLY A 333 4.68 -14.61 -16.88
N MET A 334 5.61 -13.68 -17.03
CA MET A 334 5.49 -12.24 -16.72
C MET A 334 4.29 -11.52 -17.41
N TYR A 335 3.56 -12.24 -18.27
CA TYR A 335 2.48 -11.72 -19.12
C TYR A 335 1.09 -12.25 -18.75
N ASP A 336 0.96 -12.94 -17.61
CA ASP A 336 -0.37 -13.35 -17.13
C ASP A 336 -1.17 -12.13 -16.66
N TRP A 337 -2.06 -11.63 -17.51
CA TRP A 337 -2.90 -10.46 -17.25
C TRP A 337 -3.78 -10.61 -16.01
N ILE A 338 -4.23 -11.84 -15.67
CA ILE A 338 -5.04 -12.10 -14.48
C ILE A 338 -4.20 -11.84 -13.22
N THR A 339 -2.98 -12.37 -13.19
CA THR A 339 -2.04 -12.16 -12.08
C THR A 339 -1.74 -10.67 -11.90
N GLN A 340 -1.56 -9.91 -12.98
CA GLN A 340 -1.31 -8.47 -12.88
C GLN A 340 -2.51 -7.68 -12.32
N ILE A 341 -3.73 -8.06 -12.68
CA ILE A 341 -4.94 -7.46 -12.10
C ILE A 341 -5.04 -7.78 -10.60
N GLU A 342 -4.73 -9.01 -10.19
CA GLU A 342 -4.71 -9.39 -8.77
C GLU A 342 -3.65 -8.63 -7.99
N VAL A 343 -2.45 -8.47 -8.54
CA VAL A 343 -1.40 -7.65 -7.94
C VAL A 343 -1.86 -6.20 -7.81
N SER A 344 -2.46 -5.63 -8.85
CA SER A 344 -3.00 -4.26 -8.83
C SER A 344 -4.05 -4.09 -7.73
N LYS A 345 -4.98 -5.03 -7.59
CA LYS A 345 -5.96 -5.06 -6.48
C LYS A 345 -5.27 -5.19 -5.12
N GLY A 346 -4.23 -6.02 -5.02
CA GLY A 346 -3.46 -6.19 -3.79
C GLY A 346 -2.72 -4.92 -3.37
N LEU A 347 -2.20 -4.12 -4.32
CA LEU A 347 -1.59 -2.82 -4.04
C LEU A 347 -2.63 -1.78 -3.60
N LYS A 348 -3.82 -1.77 -4.21
CA LYS A 348 -4.93 -0.93 -3.73
C LYS A 348 -5.34 -1.31 -2.30
N GLN A 349 -5.47 -2.61 -2.02
CA GLN A 349 -5.78 -3.08 -0.68
C GLN A 349 -4.67 -2.71 0.33
N LEU A 350 -3.40 -2.76 -0.10
CA LEU A 350 -2.28 -2.31 0.75
C LEU A 350 -2.43 -0.83 1.14
N ALA A 351 -2.80 0.05 0.18
CA ALA A 351 -3.04 1.47 0.47
C ALA A 351 -4.17 1.65 1.48
N GLN A 352 -5.26 0.89 1.35
CA GLN A 352 -6.42 0.96 2.23
C GLN A 352 -6.12 0.44 3.64
N ASP A 353 -5.47 -0.74 3.76
CA ASP A 353 -5.20 -1.39 5.04
C ASP A 353 -4.23 -0.58 5.92
N TYR A 354 -3.28 0.11 5.30
CA TYR A 354 -2.28 0.91 6.03
C TYR A 354 -2.60 2.39 6.07
N ASN A 355 -3.60 2.84 5.32
CA ASN A 355 -3.92 4.26 5.14
C ASN A 355 -2.69 5.07 4.71
N ILE A 356 -1.96 4.53 3.69
CA ILE A 356 -0.75 5.11 3.10
C ILE A 356 -0.87 5.01 1.58
N PRO A 357 -0.74 6.11 0.81
CA PRO A 357 -0.88 6.06 -0.64
C PRO A 357 0.24 5.24 -1.28
N VAL A 358 -0.14 4.47 -2.31
CA VAL A 358 0.76 3.60 -3.05
C VAL A 358 0.95 4.11 -4.47
N PHE A 359 2.20 4.32 -4.88
CA PHE A 359 2.57 4.67 -6.25
C PHE A 359 3.27 3.50 -6.92
N SER A 360 2.86 3.16 -8.14
CA SER A 360 3.54 2.13 -8.92
C SER A 360 3.61 2.48 -10.40
N PRO A 361 4.80 2.41 -11.01
CA PRO A 361 4.92 2.57 -12.45
C PRO A 361 4.45 1.31 -13.20
N TYR A 362 3.99 1.53 -14.44
CA TYR A 362 3.68 0.47 -15.39
C TYR A 362 4.16 0.85 -16.80
N GLN A 363 4.33 -0.13 -17.66
CA GLN A 363 4.73 0.13 -19.05
C GLN A 363 3.51 0.32 -19.95
N THR A 364 3.58 1.32 -20.83
CA THR A 364 2.62 1.52 -21.91
C THR A 364 3.16 1.00 -23.24
N ASP A 365 2.26 0.66 -24.15
CA ASP A 365 2.57 0.37 -25.54
C ASP A 365 2.86 1.65 -26.35
N ALA A 366 2.99 1.50 -27.68
CA ALA A 366 3.24 2.63 -28.57
C ALA A 366 2.09 3.65 -28.59
N ASN A 367 0.87 3.23 -28.28
CA ASN A 367 -0.35 4.05 -28.27
C ASN A 367 -0.60 4.73 -26.92
N GLY A 368 0.24 4.46 -25.89
CA GLY A 368 0.07 4.97 -24.55
C GLY A 368 -0.89 4.13 -23.68
N GLU A 369 -1.36 2.98 -24.19
CA GLU A 369 -2.20 2.05 -23.41
C GLU A 369 -1.33 1.14 -22.53
N ALA A 370 -1.91 0.60 -21.45
CA ALA A 370 -1.23 -0.35 -20.57
C ALA A 370 -0.83 -1.60 -21.39
N ARG A 371 0.48 -1.88 -21.46
CA ARG A 371 1.05 -2.85 -22.39
C ARG A 371 0.52 -4.27 -22.25
N PHE A 372 0.18 -4.71 -21.03
CA PHE A 372 -0.13 -6.13 -20.77
C PHE A 372 -1.51 -6.35 -20.17
N ALA A 373 -2.11 -5.36 -19.53
CA ALA A 373 -3.42 -5.54 -18.88
C ALA A 373 -4.12 -4.20 -18.67
N LYS A 374 -5.12 -3.90 -19.50
CA LYS A 374 -5.96 -2.70 -19.29
C LYS A 374 -6.65 -2.72 -17.92
N GLY A 375 -7.01 -3.91 -17.42
CA GLY A 375 -7.66 -4.09 -16.12
C GLY A 375 -6.82 -3.69 -14.89
N ILE A 376 -5.50 -3.46 -15.00
CA ILE A 376 -4.72 -2.94 -13.88
C ILE A 376 -5.18 -1.53 -13.47
N LEU A 377 -5.68 -0.74 -14.45
CA LEU A 377 -6.17 0.60 -14.22
C LEU A 377 -7.49 0.62 -13.43
N ASP A 378 -8.26 -0.48 -13.45
CA ASP A 378 -9.57 -0.53 -12.80
C ASP A 378 -9.44 -0.42 -11.27
N ALA A 379 -8.39 -0.99 -10.70
CA ALA A 379 -8.13 -0.94 -9.26
C ALA A 379 -7.54 0.40 -8.79
N ALA A 380 -6.93 1.18 -9.69
CA ALA A 380 -6.30 2.44 -9.34
C ALA A 380 -7.32 3.56 -9.10
N ASP A 381 -7.02 4.48 -8.19
CA ASP A 381 -7.81 5.68 -7.95
C ASP A 381 -7.39 6.82 -8.89
N ALA A 382 -6.11 6.85 -9.25
CA ALA A 382 -5.58 7.76 -10.24
C ALA A 382 -4.58 7.04 -11.16
N ALA A 383 -4.49 7.52 -12.39
CA ALA A 383 -3.48 7.09 -13.34
C ALA A 383 -3.02 8.28 -14.19
N MET A 384 -1.73 8.31 -14.46
CA MET A 384 -1.14 9.33 -15.33
C MET A 384 -0.14 8.70 -16.29
N VAL A 385 0.01 9.28 -17.47
CA VAL A 385 0.98 8.86 -18.48
C VAL A 385 2.06 9.93 -18.62
N LEU A 386 3.31 9.49 -18.59
CA LEU A 386 4.49 10.34 -18.66
C LEU A 386 5.07 10.36 -20.06
N THR A 387 5.35 11.57 -20.57
CA THR A 387 6.11 11.79 -21.79
C THR A 387 7.35 12.60 -21.47
N ALA A 388 8.52 12.05 -21.80
CA ALA A 388 9.80 12.72 -21.59
C ALA A 388 10.12 13.68 -22.74
N HIS A 389 10.62 14.87 -22.39
CA HIS A 389 11.17 15.89 -23.28
C HIS A 389 12.60 16.25 -22.82
N ASP A 390 13.33 17.04 -23.60
CA ASP A 390 14.74 17.35 -23.32
C ASP A 390 14.95 18.04 -21.96
N GLU A 391 14.08 18.97 -21.59
CA GLU A 391 14.16 19.73 -20.32
C GLU A 391 12.86 19.66 -19.49
N ALA A 392 11.97 18.74 -19.83
CA ALA A 392 10.67 18.63 -19.18
C ALA A 392 10.14 17.21 -19.16
N ILE A 393 9.23 16.93 -18.25
CA ILE A 393 8.34 15.77 -18.31
C ILE A 393 6.90 16.27 -18.31
N GLU A 394 6.15 15.80 -19.30
CA GLU A 394 4.71 16.00 -19.39
C GLU A 394 4.00 14.86 -18.70
N PHE A 395 3.03 15.19 -17.84
CA PHE A 395 2.17 14.28 -17.14
C PHE A 395 0.74 14.49 -17.60
N LYS A 396 0.17 13.50 -18.27
CA LYS A 396 -1.24 13.48 -18.64
C LYS A 396 -1.98 12.59 -17.66
N VAL A 397 -2.88 13.18 -16.86
CA VAL A 397 -3.80 12.44 -15.99
C VAL A 397 -4.85 11.78 -16.87
N THR A 398 -4.94 10.46 -16.80
CA THR A 398 -5.87 9.65 -17.62
C THR A 398 -6.99 9.03 -16.78
N LYS A 399 -6.88 9.12 -15.45
CA LYS A 399 -7.88 8.69 -14.50
C LYS A 399 -7.67 9.45 -13.20
N MET A 400 -8.74 10.01 -12.64
CA MET A 400 -8.75 10.56 -11.28
C MET A 400 -10.16 10.40 -10.69
N ARG A 401 -10.29 9.55 -9.66
CA ARG A 401 -11.62 9.18 -9.11
C ARG A 401 -12.32 10.36 -8.43
N ASN A 402 -11.57 11.24 -7.80
CA ASN A 402 -12.09 12.31 -6.94
C ASN A 402 -11.88 13.73 -7.52
N ALA A 403 -11.48 13.84 -8.77
CA ALA A 403 -11.27 15.13 -9.45
C ALA A 403 -11.44 14.97 -10.97
N ASP A 404 -11.32 16.06 -11.72
CA ASP A 404 -11.36 16.02 -13.17
C ASP A 404 -10.22 15.17 -13.73
N ASP A 405 -10.53 14.29 -14.66
CA ASP A 405 -9.58 13.60 -15.52
C ASP A 405 -9.24 14.50 -16.72
N GLU A 406 -8.26 14.08 -17.54
CA GLU A 406 -7.72 14.82 -18.69
C GLU A 406 -6.90 16.07 -18.35
N VAL A 407 -6.48 16.23 -17.09
CA VAL A 407 -5.55 17.29 -16.70
C VAL A 407 -4.14 16.96 -17.22
N THR A 408 -3.48 17.94 -17.79
CA THR A 408 -2.08 17.82 -18.21
C THR A 408 -1.26 18.89 -17.51
N PHE A 409 -0.14 18.50 -16.93
CA PHE A 409 0.84 19.42 -16.39
C PHE A 409 2.24 19.06 -16.88
N VAL A 410 3.11 20.04 -16.91
CA VAL A 410 4.49 19.89 -17.41
C VAL A 410 5.45 20.37 -16.33
N SER A 411 6.36 19.50 -15.92
CA SER A 411 7.36 19.81 -14.90
C SER A 411 8.73 20.01 -15.53
N GLU A 412 9.52 20.92 -14.96
CA GLU A 412 10.94 21.03 -15.31
C GLU A 412 11.65 19.70 -15.02
N MET A 413 12.62 19.34 -15.86
CA MET A 413 13.42 18.14 -15.71
C MET A 413 14.90 18.43 -15.95
N ASP A 414 15.72 18.23 -14.93
CA ASP A 414 17.16 18.14 -15.08
C ASP A 414 17.59 16.66 -15.17
N TRP A 415 17.79 16.18 -16.38
CA TRP A 415 18.24 14.81 -16.61
C TRP A 415 19.63 14.53 -16.06
N SER A 416 20.43 15.55 -15.80
CA SER A 416 21.78 15.36 -15.25
C SER A 416 21.72 14.95 -13.77
N SER A 417 20.95 15.63 -12.96
CA SER A 417 20.73 15.32 -11.54
C SER A 417 19.50 14.46 -11.27
N LEU A 418 18.70 14.16 -12.30
CA LEU A 418 17.46 13.41 -12.22
C LEU A 418 16.36 14.12 -11.40
N GLN A 419 16.46 15.43 -11.24
CA GLN A 419 15.50 16.23 -10.50
C GLN A 419 14.32 16.64 -11.36
N ILE A 420 13.09 16.48 -10.85
CA ILE A 420 11.84 16.91 -11.47
C ILE A 420 11.23 18.01 -10.63
N GLY A 421 10.80 19.08 -11.29
CA GLY A 421 10.09 20.18 -10.65
C GLY A 421 10.88 20.95 -9.58
N PRO A 422 10.15 21.74 -8.76
CA PRO A 422 8.71 21.97 -8.77
C PRO A 422 8.22 23.00 -9.79
N GLY A 423 9.10 23.55 -10.63
CA GLY A 423 8.77 24.56 -11.64
C GLY A 423 7.99 24.01 -12.82
N ASN A 424 7.30 24.90 -13.54
CA ASN A 424 6.63 24.55 -14.79
C ASN A 424 7.67 24.37 -15.90
N GLY A 425 7.67 23.20 -16.51
CA GLY A 425 8.47 22.90 -17.69
C GLY A 425 7.91 23.54 -18.95
N LYS A 426 8.76 23.66 -19.97
CA LYS A 426 8.34 24.14 -21.29
C LYS A 426 8.36 22.97 -22.26
N LEU A 427 7.22 22.77 -22.95
CA LEU A 427 7.20 21.85 -24.07
C LEU A 427 7.95 22.45 -25.28
N PRO A 428 8.64 21.64 -26.08
CA PRO A 428 9.20 22.12 -27.35
C PRO A 428 8.08 22.71 -28.21
N GLU A 429 8.35 23.86 -28.81
CA GLU A 429 7.43 24.44 -29.80
C GLU A 429 7.16 23.39 -30.89
N PRO A 430 5.89 23.23 -31.31
CA PRO A 430 5.60 22.32 -32.43
C PRO A 430 6.41 22.80 -33.63
N GLU A 431 7.27 21.92 -34.18
CA GLU A 431 7.95 22.23 -35.43
C GLU A 431 6.89 22.66 -36.46
N GLU A 432 6.94 23.93 -36.91
CA GLU A 432 6.13 24.37 -38.01
C GLU A 432 6.42 23.42 -39.18
N GLN A 433 5.45 22.57 -39.50
CA GLN A 433 5.57 21.72 -40.69
C GLN A 433 5.65 22.63 -41.88
N ASP A 434 6.86 22.91 -42.35
CA ASP A 434 7.09 23.62 -43.60
C ASP A 434 6.40 22.82 -44.74
N PRO A 435 5.29 23.33 -45.30
CA PRO A 435 4.52 22.60 -46.29
C PRO A 435 5.28 22.39 -47.58
N LYS A 436 6.56 22.84 -47.69
CA LYS A 436 7.40 22.79 -48.90
C LYS A 436 8.50 21.73 -48.85
N LYS A 437 8.68 20.94 -47.79
CA LYS A 437 9.56 19.78 -47.89
C LYS A 437 8.81 18.61 -48.54
N GLY A 438 8.55 18.79 -49.83
CA GLY A 438 8.08 17.76 -50.73
C GLY A 438 9.03 16.56 -50.75
N LYS A 439 8.41 15.39 -50.78
CA LYS A 439 8.91 14.06 -51.06
C LYS A 439 10.29 14.06 -51.77
N LYS A 440 11.37 13.93 -51.03
CA LYS A 440 12.62 13.45 -51.63
C LYS A 440 12.47 11.95 -51.88
N HIS A 441 12.21 11.62 -53.14
CA HIS A 441 12.41 10.28 -53.65
C HIS A 441 13.88 9.89 -53.45
N PHE A 442 14.13 9.01 -52.52
CA PHE A 442 15.39 8.28 -52.46
C PHE A 442 15.38 7.23 -53.58
N LYS A 443 16.05 7.56 -54.68
CA LYS A 443 16.49 6.58 -55.67
C LYS A 443 17.91 6.19 -55.36
N GLY A 444 18.12 4.90 -55.12
CA GLY A 444 19.43 4.30 -55.34
C GLY A 444 20.14 3.69 -54.17
N GLY A 445 20.02 2.40 -54.04
CA GLY A 445 21.12 1.45 -54.00
C GLY A 445 21.94 1.33 -52.72
N ASN A 446 21.60 0.36 -51.93
CA ASN A 446 22.52 -0.74 -51.63
C ASN A 446 21.76 -1.82 -50.88
N LYS A 447 21.81 -3.02 -51.45
CA LYS A 447 21.30 -4.24 -50.78
C LYS A 447 22.12 -4.47 -49.52
N VAL A 448 21.49 -4.26 -48.38
CA VAL A 448 21.93 -4.80 -47.08
C VAL A 448 20.97 -5.92 -46.74
N ASN A 449 21.58 -7.06 -46.47
CA ASN A 449 21.03 -8.35 -46.15
C ASN A 449 19.85 -8.27 -45.15
N PRO A 450 18.68 -8.87 -45.41
CA PRO A 450 17.50 -8.78 -44.53
C PRO A 450 17.43 -9.82 -43.44
N ASP A 451 18.54 -10.42 -43.01
CA ASP A 451 18.54 -11.50 -42.04
C ASP A 451 19.12 -11.08 -40.70
N ILE A 452 18.58 -10.07 -40.05
CA ILE A 452 18.77 -9.87 -38.62
C ILE A 452 17.54 -9.14 -38.04
N TYR A 453 16.76 -9.87 -37.21
CA TYR A 453 15.60 -9.47 -36.41
C TYR A 453 14.27 -9.26 -37.15
N ASP A 454 13.69 -10.39 -37.56
CA ASP A 454 12.25 -10.54 -37.79
C ASP A 454 11.65 -11.16 -36.50
N ASP A 455 11.07 -10.31 -35.63
CA ASP A 455 10.44 -10.71 -34.35
C ASP A 455 8.97 -11.12 -34.52
N ASP A 456 8.52 -11.35 -35.77
CA ASP A 456 7.19 -11.86 -36.09
C ASP A 456 7.24 -13.31 -36.63
N LYS A 457 7.75 -14.22 -35.85
CA LYS A 457 7.49 -15.66 -36.08
C LYS A 457 6.68 -16.24 -34.94
N GLU A 458 5.47 -16.63 -35.35
CA GLU A 458 4.49 -17.41 -34.65
C GLU A 458 5.14 -18.52 -33.79
N ASP A 459 4.61 -18.66 -32.56
CA ASP A 459 4.93 -19.75 -31.63
C ASP A 459 4.67 -21.12 -32.28
N PRO A 460 5.54 -22.09 -32.07
CA PRO A 460 5.25 -23.48 -32.43
C PRO A 460 4.20 -24.06 -31.45
N PRO A 461 3.33 -24.93 -31.94
CA PRO A 461 2.24 -25.49 -31.16
C PRO A 461 2.74 -26.62 -30.24
N TRP A 462 2.93 -26.32 -28.98
CA TRP A 462 2.85 -27.28 -27.83
C TRP A 462 2.61 -26.52 -26.53
#